data_c66cb576369cc45b5893fa625b247b35
#
_entry.id   c66cb576369cc45b5893fa625b247b35
#
_cell.length_a   1.000
_cell.length_b   1.000
_cell.length_c   1.000
_cell.angle_alpha   90.00
_cell.angle_beta   90.00
_cell.angle_gamma   90.00
#
_symmetry.space_group_name_H-M   'P 1'
#
loop_
_entity.id
_entity.type
_entity.pdbx_description
1 polymer ?
#
loop_
_entity_poly.entity_id
_entity_poly.type
_entity_poly.pdbx_seq_one_letter_code
_entity_poly.pdbx_strand_id
1 'polypeptide(L)'
;MKDGYLVRLCLVTMISVLMVMSSQAADHDATLVHTEAEHTVHSQFEALFASVTEQLANRQQMYIDNPVAYYDFLMATVVASWDSSSTSRALVGKHYYEGVTDAQRAVLVDSVDQTLIRYAFEGLESYGGQVFKVDDVVVNEQKGMGWVQVLMESPILPDINLDLVIKRNLNNEWHAVDVRVKGITYVKIKKYKYREIIEEQGFDALIDNLTTKNTDYFDVICAPIVDPKQKGRAPC
;
A
#
# COMPACT_ATOMS: atom_id res chain seq x y z
N MET A 1 -40.72 72.37 -25.89
CA MET A 1 -40.52 72.07 -24.48
C MET A 1 -41.41 70.90 -24.04
N LYS A 2 -41.27 69.69 -24.58
CA LYS A 2 -42.02 68.45 -24.16
C LYS A 2 -41.21 67.18 -24.17
N ASP A 3 -39.93 67.27 -24.38
CA ASP A 3 -39.09 66.06 -24.53
C ASP A 3 -38.25 65.66 -23.25
N GLY A 4 -38.44 66.39 -22.15
CA GLY A 4 -37.67 66.20 -20.90
C GLY A 4 -38.28 65.22 -19.89
N TYR A 5 -39.53 64.85 -20.06
CA TYR A 5 -40.23 64.02 -19.04
C TYR A 5 -40.18 62.50 -19.33
N LEU A 6 -40.03 62.11 -20.59
CA LEU A 6 -40.00 60.69 -20.95
C LEU A 6 -38.65 60.06 -20.65
N VAL A 7 -37.55 60.77 -20.62
CA VAL A 7 -36.22 60.26 -20.35
C VAL A 7 -35.97 60.04 -18.85
N ARG A 8 -36.68 60.80 -17.97
CA ARG A 8 -36.57 60.65 -16.51
C ARG A 8 -37.41 59.50 -15.94
N LEU A 9 -38.44 59.06 -16.69
CA LEU A 9 -39.28 57.96 -16.22
C LEU A 9 -38.69 56.57 -16.53
N CYS A 10 -37.83 56.43 -17.53
CA CYS A 10 -37.13 55.20 -17.88
C CYS A 10 -35.90 54.92 -17.03
N LEU A 11 -35.35 55.94 -16.33
CA LEU A 11 -34.15 55.76 -15.49
C LEU A 11 -34.47 55.32 -14.06
N VAL A 12 -35.70 55.50 -13.59
CA VAL A 12 -36.10 55.10 -12.23
C VAL A 12 -36.60 53.66 -12.15
N THR A 13 -37.06 53.10 -13.26
CA THR A 13 -37.50 51.70 -13.35
C THR A 13 -36.39 50.69 -13.60
N MET A 14 -35.16 51.12 -14.00
CA MET A 14 -34.03 50.24 -14.24
C MET A 14 -33.13 50.04 -13.04
N ILE A 15 -33.32 50.78 -11.94
CA ILE A 15 -32.52 50.66 -10.71
C ILE A 15 -33.15 49.68 -9.70
N SER A 16 -34.43 49.28 -9.89
CA SER A 16 -35.16 48.42 -8.94
C SER A 16 -35.05 46.91 -9.24
N VAL A 17 -34.36 46.48 -10.31
CA VAL A 17 -34.22 45.07 -10.71
C VAL A 17 -32.80 44.53 -10.45
N LEU A 18 -31.87 45.34 -9.94
CA LEU A 18 -30.48 44.98 -9.75
C LEU A 18 -30.11 44.66 -8.27
N MET A 19 -31.08 44.41 -7.41
CA MET A 19 -30.83 44.09 -6.01
C MET A 19 -31.56 42.83 -5.51
N VAL A 20 -31.59 41.74 -6.26
CA VAL A 20 -31.80 40.39 -5.69
C VAL A 20 -31.07 39.37 -6.55
N MET A 21 -29.78 39.55 -6.69
CA MET A 21 -28.88 38.40 -6.88
C MET A 21 -28.07 38.28 -5.59
N SER A 22 -28.74 37.79 -4.56
CA SER A 22 -28.06 37.18 -3.43
C SER A 22 -27.23 36.04 -4.01
N SER A 23 -25.92 36.26 -4.10
CA SER A 23 -24.94 35.20 -4.26
C SER A 23 -25.16 34.23 -3.11
N GLN A 24 -25.90 33.19 -3.37
CA GLN A 24 -25.71 31.93 -2.64
C GLN A 24 -24.32 31.47 -3.04
N ALA A 25 -23.31 31.91 -2.26
CA ALA A 25 -22.12 31.14 -2.07
C ALA A 25 -22.62 29.84 -1.45
N ALA A 26 -22.84 28.83 -2.30
CA ALA A 26 -22.92 27.48 -1.86
C ALA A 26 -21.54 27.20 -1.25
N ASP A 27 -21.45 27.25 0.08
CA ASP A 27 -20.44 26.51 0.81
C ASP A 27 -20.57 25.06 0.32
N HIS A 28 -19.79 24.72 -0.69
CA HIS A 28 -19.48 23.34 -0.99
C HIS A 28 -18.51 22.89 0.11
N ASP A 29 -19.05 22.68 1.30
CA ASP A 29 -18.53 21.69 2.19
C ASP A 29 -18.79 20.35 1.47
N ALA A 30 -17.88 20.01 0.56
CA ALA A 30 -17.84 18.72 -0.08
C ALA A 30 -17.37 17.73 1.00
N THR A 31 -18.28 17.34 1.88
CA THR A 31 -18.16 16.11 2.63
C THR A 31 -17.93 15.03 1.58
N LEU A 32 -16.69 14.52 1.50
CA LEU A 32 -16.32 13.40 0.65
C LEU A 32 -17.23 12.23 1.06
N VAL A 33 -18.27 11.99 0.26
CA VAL A 33 -19.16 10.84 0.47
C VAL A 33 -18.39 9.63 -0.04
N HIS A 34 -17.75 8.92 0.89
CA HIS A 34 -17.09 7.67 0.58
C HIS A 34 -18.09 6.62 0.11
N THR A 35 -17.71 5.85 -0.90
CA THR A 35 -18.50 4.73 -1.39
C THR A 35 -18.52 3.58 -0.38
N GLU A 36 -19.45 2.65 -0.51
CA GLU A 36 -19.49 1.43 0.32
C GLU A 36 -18.20 0.60 0.17
N ALA A 37 -17.63 0.57 -1.05
CA ALA A 37 -16.36 -0.08 -1.30
C ALA A 37 -15.20 0.58 -0.55
N GLU A 38 -15.14 1.91 -0.51
CA GLU A 38 -14.13 2.66 0.25
C GLU A 38 -14.24 2.42 1.75
N HIS A 39 -15.45 2.40 2.30
CA HIS A 39 -15.67 2.04 3.70
C HIS A 39 -15.24 0.61 4.04
N THR A 40 -15.53 -0.34 3.15
CA THR A 40 -15.11 -1.74 3.33
C THR A 40 -13.59 -1.87 3.32
N VAL A 41 -12.93 -1.25 2.35
CA VAL A 41 -11.46 -1.23 2.24
C VAL A 41 -10.82 -0.52 3.44
N HIS A 42 -11.37 0.63 3.86
CA HIS A 42 -10.90 1.36 5.03
C HIS A 42 -10.92 0.46 6.27
N SER A 43 -12.07 -0.16 6.56
CA SER A 43 -12.22 -1.04 7.73
C SER A 43 -11.28 -2.25 7.69
N GLN A 44 -11.07 -2.84 6.50
CA GLN A 44 -10.16 -3.97 6.31
C GLN A 44 -8.71 -3.59 6.65
N PHE A 45 -8.20 -2.50 6.08
CA PHE A 45 -6.81 -2.08 6.28
C PHE A 45 -6.59 -1.44 7.64
N GLU A 46 -7.57 -0.75 8.21
CA GLU A 46 -7.52 -0.24 9.59
C GLU A 46 -7.36 -1.39 10.58
N ALA A 47 -8.16 -2.47 10.44
CA ALA A 47 -8.04 -3.67 11.29
C ALA A 47 -6.66 -4.34 11.13
N LEU A 48 -6.13 -4.43 9.90
CA LEU A 48 -4.80 -4.96 9.64
C LEU A 48 -3.72 -4.15 10.36
N PHE A 49 -3.71 -2.82 10.19
CA PHE A 49 -2.71 -1.95 10.78
C PHE A 49 -2.83 -1.85 12.30
N ALA A 50 -4.05 -1.87 12.84
CA ALA A 50 -4.28 -1.94 14.28
C ALA A 50 -3.68 -3.22 14.87
N SER A 51 -3.93 -4.36 14.22
CA SER A 51 -3.35 -5.65 14.63
C SER A 51 -1.82 -5.64 14.57
N VAL A 52 -1.23 -5.15 13.47
CA VAL A 52 0.24 -5.06 13.33
C VAL A 52 0.84 -4.16 14.41
N THR A 53 0.27 -2.97 14.62
CA THR A 53 0.72 -2.02 15.64
C THR A 53 0.65 -2.63 17.04
N GLU A 54 -0.47 -3.25 17.40
CA GLU A 54 -0.66 -3.90 18.70
C GLU A 54 0.35 -5.03 18.93
N GLN A 55 0.55 -5.90 17.94
CA GLN A 55 1.50 -7.00 18.03
C GLN A 55 2.94 -6.51 18.18
N LEU A 56 3.35 -5.50 17.40
CA LEU A 56 4.68 -4.92 17.52
C LEU A 56 4.87 -4.23 18.87
N ALA A 57 3.91 -3.44 19.34
CA ALA A 57 3.99 -2.73 20.62
C ALA A 57 4.11 -3.67 21.82
N ASN A 58 3.39 -4.81 21.79
CA ASN A 58 3.30 -5.70 22.93
C ASN A 58 4.26 -6.89 22.86
N ARG A 59 4.78 -7.25 21.68
CA ARG A 59 5.51 -8.52 21.45
C ARG A 59 6.81 -8.36 20.68
N GLN A 60 7.32 -7.15 20.47
CA GLN A 60 8.55 -6.93 19.71
C GLN A 60 9.69 -7.85 20.19
N GLN A 61 10.01 -7.82 21.48
CA GLN A 61 11.11 -8.62 22.01
C GLN A 61 10.84 -10.14 21.86
N MET A 62 9.60 -10.57 22.08
CA MET A 62 9.25 -11.98 21.88
C MET A 62 9.42 -12.40 20.42
N TYR A 63 9.12 -11.56 19.47
CA TYR A 63 9.32 -11.80 18.03
C TYR A 63 10.81 -11.79 17.65
N ILE A 64 11.64 -10.94 18.26
CA ILE A 64 13.09 -10.96 18.08
C ILE A 64 13.67 -12.29 18.61
N ASP A 65 13.22 -12.75 19.78
CA ASP A 65 13.68 -14.00 20.38
C ASP A 65 13.08 -15.25 19.71
N ASN A 66 11.97 -15.10 18.98
CA ASN A 66 11.27 -16.19 18.29
C ASN A 66 10.90 -15.80 16.84
N PRO A 67 11.85 -15.83 15.91
CA PRO A 67 11.63 -15.51 14.50
C PRO A 67 10.53 -16.35 13.84
N VAL A 68 10.37 -17.61 14.23
CA VAL A 68 9.30 -18.48 13.69
C VAL A 68 7.92 -17.92 14.03
N ALA A 69 7.70 -17.47 15.26
CA ALA A 69 6.43 -16.87 15.65
C ALA A 69 6.14 -15.56 14.91
N TYR A 70 7.17 -14.76 14.63
CA TYR A 70 7.01 -13.54 13.82
C TYR A 70 6.70 -13.86 12.37
N TYR A 71 7.39 -14.85 11.80
CA TYR A 71 7.11 -15.33 10.46
C TYR A 71 5.66 -15.82 10.32
N ASP A 72 5.20 -16.68 11.24
CA ASP A 72 3.82 -17.18 11.25
C ASP A 72 2.79 -16.01 11.32
N PHE A 73 3.08 -15.01 12.15
CA PHE A 73 2.25 -13.81 12.24
C PHE A 73 2.21 -13.04 10.91
N LEU A 74 3.36 -12.80 10.28
CA LEU A 74 3.44 -12.07 9.01
C LEU A 74 2.73 -12.82 7.87
N MET A 75 2.87 -14.14 7.81
CA MET A 75 2.16 -14.98 6.85
C MET A 75 0.65 -14.86 7.00
N ALA A 76 0.16 -14.92 8.24
CA ALA A 76 -1.28 -14.84 8.53
C ALA A 76 -1.88 -13.45 8.38
N THR A 77 -1.08 -12.38 8.33
CA THR A 77 -1.55 -10.99 8.29
C THR A 77 -1.08 -10.27 7.03
N VAL A 78 0.18 -9.94 6.95
CA VAL A 78 0.74 -9.10 5.88
C VAL A 78 0.68 -9.83 4.53
N VAL A 79 1.19 -11.06 4.46
CA VAL A 79 1.21 -11.84 3.21
C VAL A 79 -0.21 -12.20 2.78
N ALA A 80 -1.07 -12.60 3.71
CA ALA A 80 -2.47 -12.88 3.42
C ALA A 80 -3.25 -11.68 2.86
N SER A 81 -2.80 -10.45 3.13
CA SER A 81 -3.41 -9.19 2.64
C SER A 81 -2.74 -8.66 1.38
N TRP A 82 -1.80 -9.43 0.77
CA TRP A 82 -0.99 -9.01 -0.37
C TRP A 82 -1.19 -9.92 -1.59
N ASP A 83 -1.35 -9.34 -2.79
CA ASP A 83 -1.37 -10.09 -4.06
C ASP A 83 0.05 -10.13 -4.65
N SER A 84 0.86 -11.06 -4.17
CA SER A 84 2.26 -11.23 -4.60
C SER A 84 2.38 -11.66 -6.06
N SER A 85 1.36 -12.30 -6.62
CA SER A 85 1.32 -12.65 -8.05
C SER A 85 1.23 -11.40 -8.92
N SER A 86 0.33 -10.46 -8.58
CA SER A 86 0.24 -9.16 -9.26
C SER A 86 1.50 -8.32 -9.08
N THR A 87 2.08 -8.32 -7.86
CA THR A 87 3.36 -7.64 -7.58
C THR A 87 4.49 -8.21 -8.43
N SER A 88 4.65 -9.53 -8.47
CA SER A 88 5.66 -10.24 -9.26
C SER A 88 5.54 -9.92 -10.75
N ARG A 89 4.32 -9.97 -11.28
CA ARG A 89 4.04 -9.59 -12.67
C ARG A 89 4.39 -8.13 -12.97
N ALA A 90 4.14 -7.21 -12.03
CA ALA A 90 4.47 -5.81 -12.17
C ALA A 90 5.99 -5.57 -12.11
N LEU A 91 6.71 -6.27 -11.25
CA LEU A 91 8.16 -6.20 -11.07
C LEU A 91 8.93 -6.62 -12.33
N VAL A 92 8.62 -7.78 -12.91
CA VAL A 92 9.32 -8.27 -14.10
C VAL A 92 8.69 -7.75 -15.39
N GLY A 93 7.43 -7.37 -15.37
CA GLY A 93 6.63 -6.96 -16.53
C GLY A 93 5.93 -8.15 -17.21
N LYS A 94 4.79 -7.83 -17.84
CA LYS A 94 3.90 -8.83 -18.46
C LYS A 94 4.62 -9.80 -19.38
N HIS A 95 5.50 -9.30 -20.25
CA HIS A 95 6.21 -10.09 -21.26
C HIS A 95 7.03 -11.22 -20.62
N TYR A 96 7.87 -10.91 -19.65
CA TYR A 96 8.71 -11.90 -18.97
C TYR A 96 7.86 -12.83 -18.09
N TYR A 97 6.87 -12.29 -17.36
CA TYR A 97 6.02 -13.09 -16.48
C TYR A 97 5.20 -14.15 -17.24
N GLU A 98 4.69 -13.80 -18.41
CA GLU A 98 3.90 -14.74 -19.25
C GLU A 98 4.79 -15.66 -20.11
N GLY A 99 6.05 -15.29 -20.33
CA GLY A 99 7.01 -16.08 -21.13
C GLY A 99 7.68 -17.22 -20.39
N VAL A 100 7.52 -17.35 -19.08
CA VAL A 100 8.15 -18.38 -18.26
C VAL A 100 7.16 -19.46 -17.83
N THR A 101 7.66 -20.58 -17.32
CA THR A 101 6.88 -21.71 -16.85
C THR A 101 6.08 -21.40 -15.57
N ASP A 102 5.04 -22.18 -15.28
CA ASP A 102 4.28 -22.06 -14.03
C ASP A 102 5.17 -22.28 -12.82
N ALA A 103 6.12 -23.21 -12.89
CA ALA A 103 7.08 -23.48 -11.83
C ALA A 103 7.96 -22.25 -11.55
N GLN A 104 8.51 -21.60 -12.58
CA GLN A 104 9.30 -20.37 -12.42
C GLN A 104 8.45 -19.22 -11.85
N ARG A 105 7.19 -19.10 -12.28
CA ARG A 105 6.27 -18.11 -11.70
C ARG A 105 6.02 -18.35 -10.21
N ALA A 106 5.78 -19.60 -9.82
CA ALA A 106 5.55 -19.96 -8.43
C ALA A 106 6.77 -19.62 -7.55
N VAL A 107 7.99 -19.95 -8.01
CA VAL A 107 9.21 -19.60 -7.27
C VAL A 107 9.44 -18.10 -7.20
N LEU A 108 9.15 -17.36 -8.28
CA LEU A 108 9.22 -15.88 -8.24
C LEU A 108 8.23 -15.28 -7.22
N VAL A 109 6.99 -15.78 -7.19
CA VAL A 109 5.96 -15.31 -6.24
C VAL A 109 6.40 -15.59 -4.81
N ASP A 110 6.87 -16.81 -4.51
CA ASP A 110 7.40 -17.17 -3.21
C ASP A 110 8.60 -16.27 -2.82
N SER A 111 9.54 -16.04 -3.74
CA SER A 111 10.67 -15.13 -3.49
C SER A 111 10.25 -13.68 -3.20
N VAL A 112 9.14 -13.23 -3.76
CA VAL A 112 8.55 -11.91 -3.45
C VAL A 112 7.93 -11.92 -2.08
N ASP A 113 7.19 -12.97 -1.68
CA ASP A 113 6.65 -13.13 -0.34
C ASP A 113 7.76 -13.13 0.71
N GLN A 114 8.81 -13.92 0.50
CA GLN A 114 9.98 -13.94 1.39
C GLN A 114 10.68 -12.56 1.46
N THR A 115 10.68 -11.81 0.37
CA THR A 115 11.24 -10.44 0.37
C THR A 115 10.39 -9.48 1.20
N LEU A 116 9.06 -9.58 1.14
CA LEU A 116 8.16 -8.78 1.98
C LEU A 116 8.36 -9.12 3.47
N ILE A 117 8.44 -10.41 3.78
CA ILE A 117 8.70 -10.88 5.15
C ILE A 117 10.06 -10.37 5.64
N ARG A 118 11.11 -10.48 4.83
CA ARG A 118 12.44 -9.96 5.18
C ARG A 118 12.41 -8.47 5.51
N TYR A 119 11.71 -7.66 4.72
CA TYR A 119 11.57 -6.22 5.03
C TYR A 119 10.79 -5.97 6.32
N ALA A 120 9.81 -6.80 6.65
CA ALA A 120 9.12 -6.71 7.92
C ALA A 120 10.03 -7.07 9.11
N PHE A 121 10.93 -8.04 8.97
CA PHE A 121 11.96 -8.36 9.97
C PHE A 121 12.97 -7.22 10.13
N GLU A 122 13.46 -6.63 9.04
CA GLU A 122 14.32 -5.43 9.08
C GLU A 122 13.61 -4.28 9.80
N GLY A 123 12.29 -4.13 9.60
CA GLY A 123 11.44 -3.16 10.28
C GLY A 123 11.27 -3.45 11.78
N LEU A 124 11.18 -4.73 12.18
CA LEU A 124 11.03 -5.15 13.57
C LEU A 124 12.20 -4.67 14.45
N GLU A 125 13.43 -4.81 13.94
CA GLU A 125 14.64 -4.35 14.65
C GLU A 125 14.65 -2.83 14.85
N SER A 126 14.07 -2.10 13.91
CA SER A 126 14.01 -0.64 13.92
C SER A 126 12.72 -0.09 14.55
N TYR A 127 11.82 -0.95 15.03
CA TYR A 127 10.57 -0.51 15.60
C TYR A 127 10.79 0.24 16.92
N GLY A 128 10.34 1.49 16.95
CA GLY A 128 10.46 2.40 18.10
C GLY A 128 9.12 2.98 18.55
N GLY A 129 8.02 2.23 18.39
CA GLY A 129 6.67 2.66 18.77
C GLY A 129 5.90 3.36 17.67
N GLN A 130 6.25 3.12 16.40
CA GLN A 130 5.48 3.64 15.26
C GLN A 130 4.05 3.09 15.26
N VAL A 131 3.10 3.95 14.89
CA VAL A 131 1.68 3.63 14.77
C VAL A 131 1.26 3.86 13.31
N PHE A 132 0.54 2.90 12.73
CA PHE A 132 0.03 3.01 11.38
C PHE A 132 -1.48 3.29 11.43
N LYS A 133 -1.94 4.32 10.72
CA LYS A 133 -3.33 4.71 10.62
C LYS A 133 -3.74 4.84 9.17
N VAL A 134 -4.93 4.37 8.85
CA VAL A 134 -5.53 4.67 7.54
C VAL A 134 -6.04 6.11 7.58
N ASP A 135 -5.50 6.95 6.70
CA ASP A 135 -5.87 8.36 6.56
C ASP A 135 -7.02 8.52 5.58
N ASP A 136 -6.91 7.91 4.40
CA ASP A 136 -7.92 7.97 3.35
C ASP A 136 -7.90 6.73 2.47
N VAL A 137 -9.00 6.46 1.76
CA VAL A 137 -9.14 5.38 0.78
C VAL A 137 -9.81 5.91 -0.47
N VAL A 138 -9.19 5.65 -1.61
CA VAL A 138 -9.74 5.99 -2.94
C VAL A 138 -9.83 4.72 -3.77
N VAL A 139 -11.04 4.37 -4.22
CA VAL A 139 -11.31 3.16 -4.99
C VAL A 139 -11.92 3.49 -6.35
N ASN A 140 -11.39 2.88 -7.40
CA ASN A 140 -12.04 2.82 -8.71
C ASN A 140 -12.61 1.40 -8.91
N GLU A 141 -13.88 1.21 -8.58
CA GLU A 141 -14.54 -0.09 -8.65
C GLU A 141 -14.57 -0.68 -10.05
N GLN A 142 -14.72 0.15 -11.09
CA GLN A 142 -14.77 -0.30 -12.48
C GLN A 142 -13.43 -0.90 -12.92
N LYS A 143 -12.31 -0.32 -12.45
CA LYS A 143 -10.96 -0.81 -12.74
C LYS A 143 -10.50 -1.87 -11.74
N GLY A 144 -11.19 -2.05 -10.62
CA GLY A 144 -10.76 -2.92 -9.53
C GLY A 144 -9.40 -2.50 -8.95
N MET A 145 -9.13 -1.21 -8.85
CA MET A 145 -7.86 -0.65 -8.33
C MET A 145 -8.15 0.54 -7.43
N GLY A 146 -7.25 0.79 -6.48
CA GLY A 146 -7.37 1.90 -5.55
C GLY A 146 -6.09 2.17 -4.79
N TRP A 147 -6.21 3.04 -3.79
CA TRP A 147 -5.15 3.47 -2.88
C TRP A 147 -5.68 3.48 -1.46
N VAL A 148 -4.88 3.00 -0.54
CA VAL A 148 -5.05 3.22 0.90
C VAL A 148 -3.93 4.16 1.33
N GLN A 149 -4.28 5.36 1.74
CA GLN A 149 -3.32 6.32 2.29
C GLN A 149 -3.09 5.99 3.75
N VAL A 150 -1.84 5.84 4.13
CA VAL A 150 -1.43 5.43 5.47
C VAL A 150 -0.49 6.46 6.06
N LEU A 151 -0.82 6.96 7.22
CA LEU A 151 0.05 7.78 8.04
C LEU A 151 0.79 6.88 9.02
N MET A 152 2.12 6.84 8.94
CA MET A 152 2.97 6.25 9.95
C MET A 152 3.43 7.35 10.90
N GLU A 153 2.82 7.41 12.08
CA GLU A 153 3.25 8.29 13.17
C GLU A 153 4.44 7.68 13.92
N SER A 154 5.40 8.50 14.32
CA SER A 154 6.58 8.04 15.04
C SER A 154 6.86 8.93 16.25
N PRO A 155 7.15 8.35 17.43
CA PRO A 155 7.51 9.12 18.62
C PRO A 155 8.82 9.89 18.49
N ILE A 156 9.71 9.50 17.57
CA ILE A 156 11.10 9.98 17.49
C ILE A 156 11.50 10.47 16.10
N LEU A 157 10.74 10.19 15.06
CA LEU A 157 10.99 10.61 13.68
C LEU A 157 9.78 11.42 13.16
N PRO A 158 9.98 12.26 12.13
CA PRO A 158 8.85 12.88 11.45
C PRO A 158 7.90 11.83 10.89
N ASP A 159 6.61 12.15 10.91
CA ASP A 159 5.57 11.30 10.34
C ASP A 159 5.81 11.06 8.84
N ILE A 160 5.48 9.88 8.38
CA ILE A 160 5.67 9.47 7.00
C ILE A 160 4.32 9.07 6.40
N ASN A 161 3.97 9.72 5.29
CA ASN A 161 2.87 9.26 4.44
C ASN A 161 3.38 8.16 3.51
N LEU A 162 2.70 7.04 3.53
CA LEU A 162 2.87 5.95 2.58
C LEU A 162 1.50 5.55 2.03
N ASP A 163 1.47 5.05 0.81
CA ASP A 163 0.23 4.60 0.22
C ASP A 163 0.38 3.15 -0.21
N LEU A 164 -0.62 2.34 0.08
CA LEU A 164 -0.74 1.03 -0.55
C LEU A 164 -1.51 1.17 -1.86
N VAL A 165 -0.95 0.65 -2.94
CA VAL A 165 -1.71 0.39 -4.15
C VAL A 165 -2.48 -0.89 -3.91
N ILE A 166 -3.79 -0.85 -4.08
CA ILE A 166 -4.66 -2.01 -3.89
C ILE A 166 -5.31 -2.44 -5.20
N LYS A 167 -5.61 -3.72 -5.28
CA LYS A 167 -6.27 -4.34 -6.41
C LYS A 167 -7.31 -5.35 -5.92
N ARG A 168 -8.44 -5.41 -6.62
CA ARG A 168 -9.48 -6.38 -6.38
C ARG A 168 -9.17 -7.68 -7.14
N ASN A 169 -9.17 -8.80 -6.43
CA ASN A 169 -8.95 -10.12 -7.01
C ASN A 169 -10.24 -10.69 -7.65
N LEU A 170 -10.15 -11.89 -8.19
CA LEU A 170 -11.30 -12.57 -8.82
C LEU A 170 -12.40 -12.97 -7.82
N ASN A 171 -12.07 -13.08 -6.54
CA ASN A 171 -13.02 -13.36 -5.45
C ASN A 171 -13.67 -12.08 -4.91
N ASN A 172 -13.43 -10.94 -5.55
CA ASN A 172 -13.94 -9.63 -5.15
C ASN A 172 -13.33 -9.08 -3.85
N GLU A 173 -12.14 -9.56 -3.45
CA GLU A 173 -11.40 -9.15 -2.26
C GLU A 173 -10.31 -8.14 -2.64
N TRP A 174 -10.05 -7.17 -1.77
CA TRP A 174 -9.04 -6.15 -1.99
C TRP A 174 -7.71 -6.55 -1.33
N HIS A 175 -6.64 -6.56 -2.11
CA HIS A 175 -5.29 -6.88 -1.65
C HIS A 175 -4.31 -5.77 -2.04
N ALA A 176 -3.30 -5.54 -1.21
CA ALA A 176 -2.18 -4.68 -1.56
C ALA A 176 -1.34 -5.34 -2.67
N VAL A 177 -0.81 -4.52 -3.60
CA VAL A 177 0.03 -4.98 -4.72
C VAL A 177 1.32 -4.19 -4.85
N ASP A 178 1.41 -3.00 -4.24
CA ASP A 178 2.60 -2.16 -4.25
C ASP A 178 2.53 -1.16 -3.10
N VAL A 179 3.67 -0.62 -2.71
CA VAL A 179 3.76 0.47 -1.74
C VAL A 179 4.40 1.69 -2.39
N ARG A 180 3.83 2.87 -2.13
CA ARG A 180 4.35 4.15 -2.59
C ARG A 180 4.78 4.98 -1.40
N VAL A 181 6.01 5.47 -1.44
CA VAL A 181 6.56 6.40 -0.46
C VAL A 181 7.06 7.63 -1.21
N LYS A 182 6.63 8.82 -0.79
CA LYS A 182 6.99 10.10 -1.44
C LYS A 182 6.73 10.08 -2.96
N GLY A 183 5.62 9.46 -3.38
CA GLY A 183 5.19 9.40 -4.78
C GLY A 183 5.90 8.37 -5.66
N ILE A 184 6.83 7.55 -5.12
CA ILE A 184 7.57 6.54 -5.87
C ILE A 184 7.20 5.15 -5.34
N THR A 185 6.74 4.24 -6.22
CA THR A 185 6.38 2.88 -5.84
C THR A 185 7.60 1.97 -5.79
N TYR A 186 7.52 0.93 -4.93
CA TYR A 186 8.55 -0.10 -4.83
C TYR A 186 8.79 -0.79 -6.18
N VAL A 187 7.72 -1.15 -6.89
CA VAL A 187 7.81 -1.73 -8.24
C VAL A 187 8.60 -0.81 -9.18
N LYS A 188 8.34 0.50 -9.17
CA LYS A 188 9.06 1.45 -10.02
C LYS A 188 10.57 1.47 -9.72
N ILE A 189 10.95 1.37 -8.44
CA ILE A 189 12.36 1.35 -8.01
C ILE A 189 13.05 0.07 -8.51
N LYS A 190 12.39 -1.09 -8.41
CA LYS A 190 13.01 -2.40 -8.66
C LYS A 190 12.94 -2.86 -10.11
N LYS A 191 11.89 -2.48 -10.82
CA LYS A 191 11.58 -2.99 -12.18
C LYS A 191 12.72 -2.84 -13.18
N TYR A 192 13.43 -1.70 -13.16
CA TYR A 192 14.56 -1.48 -14.08
C TYR A 192 15.67 -2.50 -13.81
N LYS A 193 16.10 -2.63 -12.56
CA LYS A 193 17.18 -3.55 -12.17
C LYS A 193 16.82 -5.02 -12.41
N TYR A 194 15.58 -5.41 -12.17
CA TYR A 194 15.12 -6.78 -12.41
C TYR A 194 15.11 -7.10 -13.91
N ARG A 195 14.67 -6.15 -14.73
CA ARG A 195 14.74 -6.31 -16.19
C ARG A 195 16.16 -6.44 -16.67
N GLU A 196 17.08 -5.60 -16.21
CA GLU A 196 18.51 -5.68 -16.56
C GLU A 196 19.08 -7.08 -16.26
N ILE A 197 18.80 -7.63 -15.07
CA ILE A 197 19.24 -8.98 -14.71
C ILE A 197 18.65 -10.02 -15.67
N ILE A 198 17.35 -9.93 -16.00
CA ILE A 198 16.70 -10.88 -16.89
C ILE A 198 17.31 -10.80 -18.32
N GLU A 199 17.54 -9.60 -18.83
CA GLU A 199 18.06 -9.37 -20.18
C GLU A 199 19.54 -9.82 -20.32
N GLU A 200 20.35 -9.66 -19.28
CA GLU A 200 21.77 -9.97 -19.29
C GLU A 200 22.08 -11.42 -18.88
N GLN A 201 21.31 -11.98 -17.92
CA GLN A 201 21.67 -13.23 -17.25
C GLN A 201 20.54 -14.28 -17.26
N GLY A 202 19.35 -13.89 -17.72
CA GLY A 202 18.18 -14.77 -17.77
C GLY A 202 17.27 -14.67 -16.54
N PHE A 203 16.07 -15.25 -16.67
CA PHE A 203 15.03 -15.18 -15.65
C PHE A 203 15.41 -15.94 -14.37
N ASP A 204 16.08 -17.08 -14.51
CA ASP A 204 16.51 -17.91 -13.37
C ASP A 204 17.55 -17.17 -12.52
N ALA A 205 18.43 -16.37 -13.13
CA ALA A 205 19.38 -15.54 -12.39
C ALA A 205 18.70 -14.48 -11.50
N LEU A 206 17.55 -13.94 -11.91
CA LEU A 206 16.76 -13.07 -11.06
C LEU A 206 16.17 -13.85 -9.87
N ILE A 207 15.61 -15.04 -10.10
CA ILE A 207 15.08 -15.92 -9.04
C ILE A 207 16.18 -16.24 -8.04
N ASP A 208 17.34 -16.72 -8.53
CA ASP A 208 18.49 -17.06 -7.68
C ASP A 208 18.96 -15.87 -6.84
N ASN A 209 19.00 -14.67 -7.43
CA ASN A 209 19.40 -13.46 -6.73
C ASN A 209 18.43 -13.11 -5.58
N LEU A 210 17.12 -13.26 -5.81
CA LEU A 210 16.09 -12.98 -4.79
C LEU A 210 16.13 -14.04 -3.69
N THR A 211 16.17 -15.31 -4.07
CA THR A 211 16.19 -16.44 -3.15
C THR A 211 17.44 -16.38 -2.27
N THR A 212 18.63 -16.20 -2.87
CA THR A 212 19.88 -16.09 -2.12
C THR A 212 19.83 -14.97 -1.10
N LYS A 213 19.36 -13.77 -1.48
CA LYS A 213 19.26 -12.65 -0.52
C LYS A 213 18.31 -12.93 0.65
N ASN A 214 17.21 -13.63 0.39
CA ASN A 214 16.27 -13.99 1.45
C ASN A 214 16.87 -15.08 2.35
N THR A 215 17.47 -16.11 1.77
CA THR A 215 18.13 -17.20 2.52
C THR A 215 19.26 -16.66 3.38
N ASP A 216 20.20 -15.87 2.81
CA ASP A 216 21.32 -15.28 3.55
C ASP A 216 20.85 -14.46 4.75
N TYR A 217 19.75 -13.71 4.59
CA TYR A 217 19.18 -12.92 5.67
C TYR A 217 18.62 -13.81 6.78
N PHE A 218 17.82 -14.81 6.43
CA PHE A 218 17.19 -15.69 7.42
C PHE A 218 18.20 -16.61 8.08
N ASP A 219 19.24 -17.04 7.38
CA ASP A 219 20.35 -17.82 8.00
C ASP A 219 20.99 -17.02 9.14
N VAL A 220 21.19 -15.71 8.98
CA VAL A 220 21.73 -14.85 10.04
C VAL A 220 20.75 -14.71 11.21
N ILE A 221 19.48 -14.46 10.94
CA ILE A 221 18.44 -14.33 11.98
C ILE A 221 18.23 -15.64 12.75
N CYS A 222 18.34 -16.76 12.06
CA CYS A 222 18.10 -18.09 12.63
C CYS A 222 19.33 -18.70 13.33
N ALA A 223 20.54 -18.20 13.04
CA ALA A 223 21.77 -18.74 13.60
C ALA A 223 21.80 -18.83 15.15
N PRO A 224 21.26 -17.86 15.92
CA PRO A 224 21.21 -17.91 17.37
C PRO A 224 20.20 -18.93 17.95
N ILE A 225 19.29 -19.49 17.12
CA ILE A 225 18.20 -20.32 17.61
C ILE A 225 18.73 -21.67 18.11
N VAL A 226 18.59 -21.90 19.39
CA VAL A 226 18.94 -23.16 20.05
C VAL A 226 17.73 -24.05 20.34
N ASP A 227 16.50 -23.52 20.28
CA ASP A 227 15.27 -24.27 20.53
C ASP A 227 14.98 -25.28 19.41
N PRO A 228 15.03 -26.61 19.66
CA PRO A 228 14.75 -27.61 18.64
C PRO A 228 13.35 -27.51 18.02
N LYS A 229 12.38 -26.85 18.71
CA LYS A 229 11.01 -26.69 18.21
C LYS A 229 10.89 -25.63 17.12
N GLN A 230 11.87 -24.74 17.01
CA GLN A 230 11.94 -23.72 15.99
C GLN A 230 12.80 -24.16 14.80
N LYS A 231 13.80 -25.01 15.05
CA LYS A 231 14.73 -25.46 14.02
C LYS A 231 14.02 -26.30 12.95
N GLY A 232 14.21 -25.94 11.69
CA GLY A 232 13.56 -26.58 10.54
C GLY A 232 12.12 -26.12 10.27
N ARG A 233 11.64 -25.08 10.97
CA ARG A 233 10.41 -24.37 10.65
C ARG A 233 10.76 -23.05 9.96
N ALA A 234 9.94 -22.63 8.98
CA ALA A 234 10.14 -21.33 8.33
C ALA A 234 10.12 -20.19 9.37
N PRO A 235 11.01 -19.19 9.25
CA PRO A 235 12.02 -19.04 8.21
C PRO A 235 13.32 -19.84 8.51
N CYS A 236 13.36 -20.58 9.61
CA CYS A 236 14.52 -21.28 10.16
C CYS A 236 14.45 -22.80 9.93
#